data_4d045dbe7c25edbb074a3ea73ff778f7
#
_entry.id   4d045dbe7c25edbb074a3ea73ff778f7
#
_cell.length_a   1.000
_cell.length_b   1.000
_cell.length_c   1.000
_cell.angle_alpha   90.00
_cell.angle_beta   90.00
_cell.angle_gamma   90.00
#
_symmetry.space_group_name_H-M   'P 1'
#
loop_
_entity.id
_entity.type
_entity.pdbx_description
1 polymer ?
#
loop_
_entity_poly.entity_id
_entity_poly.type
_entity_poly.pdbx_seq_one_letter_code
_entity_poly.pdbx_strand_id
1 'polypeptide(L)'
;MKKKILMVCEAFGGGVFTYVSQLCNDMVDSFDVYLAYSIRSQTPKNYKEFLDDRVHLIEMKHVGVKGLTNLKSDIAAIKELRQIEQEIQPNVIHLHSSVAGGLGRLAYKGKNNTVVYTPHGYAHILMGPGKKSLIYKTAEKILGNRALTLTCCESEDEEAKKFSRRTAYIETGVNLADLSASLDGIEPVKSDKFTVFTLGRACVQKQPQLFNRIAELVPEARFVWIGNGELENELTAPNMEVTGWKPRKEALAMAKGADAFVLCSLGEAIAMSLIENMYIKKLILVSNTMGNKSVIHDGVNGYVCDTAEEYAEKIKNAMKAFPTALPEKAYRDVLDIYNTEAMKQRYIRFYSDAVLGKYR
;
A
#
# COMPACT_ATOMS: atom_id res chain seq x y z
N MET A 1 -14.07 29.28 -7.88
CA MET A 1 -13.79 28.49 -6.66
C MET A 1 -13.31 27.11 -7.08
N LYS A 2 -12.25 26.61 -6.47
CA LYS A 2 -11.82 25.21 -6.67
C LYS A 2 -12.94 24.27 -6.23
N LYS A 3 -13.01 23.10 -6.87
CA LYS A 3 -13.94 22.03 -6.48
C LYS A 3 -13.40 21.33 -5.24
N LYS A 4 -14.30 20.90 -4.34
CA LYS A 4 -13.97 20.32 -3.04
C LYS A 4 -13.86 18.80 -3.11
N ILE A 5 -12.77 18.26 -2.59
CA ILE A 5 -12.57 16.82 -2.40
C ILE A 5 -12.45 16.55 -0.90
N LEU A 6 -13.26 15.62 -0.40
CA LEU A 6 -13.16 15.09 0.96
C LEU A 6 -12.52 13.70 0.94
N MET A 7 -11.30 13.60 1.45
CA MET A 7 -10.63 12.33 1.74
C MET A 7 -11.06 11.85 3.14
N VAL A 8 -11.47 10.61 3.28
CA VAL A 8 -11.85 10.00 4.57
C VAL A 8 -10.95 8.80 4.83
N CYS A 9 -10.10 8.88 5.84
CA CYS A 9 -9.08 7.88 6.15
C CYS A 9 -9.01 7.60 7.65
N GLU A 10 -9.61 6.48 8.10
CA GLU A 10 -9.46 6.08 9.50
C GLU A 10 -8.17 5.31 9.76
N ALA A 11 -7.62 4.63 8.75
CA ALA A 11 -6.37 3.86 8.85
C ALA A 11 -5.14 4.76 8.60
N PHE A 12 -5.10 5.95 9.21
CA PHE A 12 -4.07 6.96 8.97
C PHE A 12 -2.73 6.59 9.62
N GLY A 13 -2.09 5.52 9.09
CA GLY A 13 -0.81 4.98 9.54
C GLY A 13 -0.16 4.09 8.48
N GLY A 14 1.14 3.84 8.61
CA GLY A 14 1.91 3.00 7.68
C GLY A 14 1.80 3.44 6.22
N GLY A 15 1.68 2.51 5.28
CA GLY A 15 1.61 2.79 3.85
C GLY A 15 0.39 3.62 3.43
N VAL A 16 -0.75 3.45 4.12
CA VAL A 16 -1.96 4.26 3.83
C VAL A 16 -1.74 5.72 4.21
N PHE A 17 -1.05 6.01 5.31
CA PHE A 17 -0.65 7.37 5.69
C PHE A 17 0.19 8.02 4.58
N THR A 18 1.26 7.35 4.14
CA THR A 18 2.15 7.88 3.09
C THR A 18 1.39 8.14 1.81
N TYR A 19 0.54 7.20 1.39
CA TYR A 19 -0.27 7.33 0.18
C TYR A 19 -1.26 8.51 0.25
N VAL A 20 -2.06 8.58 1.32
CA VAL A 20 -3.11 9.60 1.45
C VAL A 20 -2.51 10.99 1.65
N SER A 21 -1.43 11.13 2.42
CA SER A 21 -0.73 12.41 2.60
C SER A 21 -0.16 12.92 1.28
N GLN A 22 0.51 12.06 0.51
CA GLN A 22 1.03 12.42 -0.81
C GLN A 22 -0.10 12.82 -1.77
N LEU A 23 -1.20 12.03 -1.81
CA LEU A 23 -2.34 12.34 -2.65
C LEU A 23 -3.00 13.68 -2.29
N CYS A 24 -3.15 14.00 -1.00
CA CYS A 24 -3.65 15.29 -0.57
C CYS A 24 -2.77 16.42 -1.09
N ASN A 25 -1.45 16.33 -0.89
CA ASN A 25 -0.49 17.34 -1.33
C ASN A 25 -0.49 17.52 -2.85
N ASP A 26 -0.58 16.43 -3.60
CA ASP A 26 -0.64 16.48 -5.07
C ASP A 26 -1.89 17.17 -5.61
N MET A 27 -2.99 17.15 -4.84
CA MET A 27 -4.29 17.67 -5.29
C MET A 27 -4.55 19.13 -4.93
N VAL A 28 -3.82 19.73 -3.97
CA VAL A 28 -4.11 21.10 -3.48
C VAL A 28 -3.99 22.19 -4.53
N ASP A 29 -3.21 21.99 -5.58
CA ASP A 29 -3.10 22.96 -6.68
C ASP A 29 -4.38 23.02 -7.53
N SER A 30 -5.03 21.87 -7.71
CA SER A 30 -6.20 21.71 -8.59
C SER A 30 -7.53 21.76 -7.85
N PHE A 31 -7.55 21.36 -6.58
CA PHE A 31 -8.76 21.18 -5.77
C PHE A 31 -8.63 21.84 -4.40
N ASP A 32 -9.77 22.04 -3.73
CA ASP A 32 -9.86 22.39 -2.32
C ASP A 32 -9.97 21.09 -1.52
N VAL A 33 -8.90 20.71 -0.81
CA VAL A 33 -8.72 19.37 -0.25
C VAL A 33 -8.99 19.36 1.24
N TYR A 34 -9.91 18.49 1.66
CA TYR A 34 -10.26 18.20 3.05
C TYR A 34 -9.85 16.77 3.40
N LEU A 35 -9.17 16.58 4.52
CA LEU A 35 -8.78 15.27 5.03
C LEU A 35 -9.44 15.02 6.38
N ALA A 36 -10.43 14.14 6.41
CA ALA A 36 -11.02 13.59 7.62
C ALA A 36 -10.26 12.31 8.02
N TYR A 37 -9.58 12.33 9.16
CA TYR A 37 -8.66 11.27 9.57
C TYR A 37 -8.86 10.85 11.02
N SER A 38 -8.39 9.65 11.38
CA SER A 38 -8.34 9.17 12.77
C SER A 38 -6.89 8.86 13.17
N ILE A 39 -6.49 9.30 14.37
CA ILE A 39 -5.17 9.01 14.90
C ILE A 39 -5.10 7.54 15.35
N ARG A 40 -4.05 6.85 14.94
CA ARG A 40 -3.74 5.46 15.29
C ARG A 40 -2.39 5.36 15.98
N SER A 41 -2.10 4.25 16.65
CA SER A 41 -0.77 3.99 17.23
C SER A 41 0.37 4.05 16.20
N GLN A 42 0.06 3.80 14.94
CA GLN A 42 0.99 3.84 13.80
C GLN A 42 1.05 5.19 13.09
N THR A 43 0.22 6.17 13.47
CA THR A 43 0.28 7.53 12.92
C THR A 43 1.55 8.21 13.45
N PRO A 44 2.43 8.77 12.59
CA PRO A 44 3.61 9.50 13.02
C PRO A 44 3.22 10.66 13.94
N LYS A 45 3.96 10.90 15.02
CA LYS A 45 3.67 12.01 15.96
C LYS A 45 3.71 13.38 15.28
N ASN A 46 4.58 13.52 14.28
CA ASN A 46 4.75 14.72 13.47
C ASN A 46 4.00 14.67 12.14
N TYR A 47 2.88 13.94 12.05
CA TYR A 47 2.14 13.70 10.81
C TYR A 47 1.77 14.98 10.05
N LYS A 48 1.59 16.09 10.73
CA LYS A 48 1.25 17.38 10.10
C LYS A 48 2.37 17.92 9.21
N GLU A 49 3.63 17.62 9.51
CA GLU A 49 4.79 18.04 8.71
C GLU A 49 4.84 17.37 7.33
N PHE A 50 4.08 16.30 7.13
CA PHE A 50 3.96 15.59 5.86
C PHE A 50 2.82 16.09 4.98
N LEU A 51 2.07 17.09 5.43
CA LEU A 51 0.90 17.63 4.74
C LEU A 51 1.13 19.10 4.36
N ASP A 52 0.72 19.47 3.15
CA ASP A 52 0.71 20.85 2.69
C ASP A 52 -0.26 21.68 3.58
N ASP A 53 0.14 22.89 3.95
CA ASP A 53 -0.65 23.77 4.83
C ASP A 53 -2.03 24.13 4.27
N ARG A 54 -2.24 23.93 2.98
CA ARG A 54 -3.52 24.16 2.29
C ARG A 54 -4.52 23.01 2.45
N VAL A 55 -4.10 21.87 3.01
CA VAL A 55 -4.99 20.74 3.31
C VAL A 55 -5.79 21.01 4.57
N HIS A 56 -7.12 21.03 4.47
CA HIS A 56 -7.99 21.23 5.62
C HIS A 56 -8.13 19.94 6.43
N LEU A 57 -7.61 19.93 7.65
CA LEU A 57 -7.56 18.74 8.52
C LEU A 57 -8.78 18.65 9.44
N ILE A 58 -9.44 17.49 9.49
CA ILE A 58 -10.59 17.20 10.34
C ILE A 58 -10.33 15.88 11.08
N GLU A 59 -10.09 15.96 12.39
CA GLU A 59 -9.89 14.78 13.21
C GLU A 59 -11.25 14.15 13.58
N MET A 60 -11.46 12.89 13.15
CA MET A 60 -12.67 12.12 13.43
C MET A 60 -12.59 11.47 14.82
N LYS A 61 -13.70 11.53 15.56
CA LYS A 61 -13.80 11.03 16.96
C LYS A 61 -14.39 9.63 17.05
N HIS A 62 -15.20 9.23 16.08
CA HIS A 62 -15.98 7.98 16.14
C HIS A 62 -15.59 6.97 15.07
N VAL A 63 -15.06 7.41 13.93
CA VAL A 63 -14.72 6.52 12.82
C VAL A 63 -13.45 5.72 13.14
N GLY A 64 -13.55 4.39 13.10
CA GLY A 64 -12.42 3.48 13.27
C GLY A 64 -11.96 3.23 14.72
N VAL A 65 -12.61 3.80 15.73
CA VAL A 65 -12.21 3.68 17.13
C VAL A 65 -12.34 2.25 17.67
N LYS A 66 -13.36 1.49 17.22
CA LYS A 66 -13.66 0.11 17.70
C LYS A 66 -13.84 -0.92 16.58
N GLY A 67 -13.53 -0.61 15.33
CA GLY A 67 -13.81 -1.48 14.17
C GLY A 67 -15.32 -1.63 13.88
N LEU A 68 -15.67 -2.44 12.86
CA LEU A 68 -17.08 -2.69 12.44
C LEU A 68 -17.82 -3.70 13.34
N THR A 69 -17.72 -3.57 14.66
CA THR A 69 -18.23 -4.62 15.58
C THR A 69 -19.18 -4.10 16.66
N ASN A 70 -19.40 -2.79 16.74
CA ASN A 70 -20.24 -2.19 17.76
C ASN A 70 -21.28 -1.23 17.14
N LEU A 71 -22.52 -1.69 17.04
CA LEU A 71 -23.61 -0.95 16.39
C LEU A 71 -23.79 0.50 16.89
N LYS A 72 -23.61 0.76 18.19
CA LYS A 72 -23.72 2.13 18.73
C LYS A 72 -22.57 3.02 18.24
N SER A 73 -21.36 2.49 18.21
CA SER A 73 -20.17 3.20 17.68
C SER A 73 -20.32 3.46 16.18
N ASP A 74 -20.81 2.48 15.43
CA ASP A 74 -21.00 2.59 13.98
C ASP A 74 -22.07 3.63 13.62
N ILE A 75 -23.16 3.72 14.38
CA ILE A 75 -24.17 4.77 14.22
C ILE A 75 -23.60 6.16 14.49
N ALA A 76 -22.78 6.31 15.55
CA ALA A 76 -22.12 7.58 15.86
C ALA A 76 -21.15 8.00 14.74
N ALA A 77 -20.36 7.06 14.21
CA ALA A 77 -19.47 7.29 13.09
C ALA A 77 -20.22 7.69 11.81
N ILE A 78 -21.34 7.04 11.49
CA ILE A 78 -22.17 7.41 10.33
C ILE A 78 -22.76 8.82 10.50
N LYS A 79 -23.16 9.21 11.71
CA LYS A 79 -23.65 10.58 11.98
C LYS A 79 -22.55 11.61 11.81
N GLU A 80 -21.36 11.34 12.34
CA GLU A 80 -20.18 12.21 12.19
C GLU A 80 -19.82 12.41 10.71
N LEU A 81 -19.75 11.33 9.92
CA LEU A 81 -19.48 11.41 8.49
C LEU A 81 -20.51 12.28 7.73
N ARG A 82 -21.80 12.12 8.05
CA ARG A 82 -22.86 12.96 7.44
C ARG A 82 -22.78 14.42 7.85
N GLN A 83 -22.39 14.71 9.08
CA GLN A 83 -22.17 16.08 9.54
C GLN A 83 -21.01 16.71 8.77
N ILE A 84 -19.88 16.03 8.63
CA ILE A 84 -18.73 16.47 7.83
C ILE A 84 -19.16 16.77 6.38
N GLU A 85 -19.94 15.87 5.74
CA GLU A 85 -20.47 16.10 4.38
C GLU A 85 -21.33 17.37 4.30
N GLN A 86 -22.22 17.60 5.28
CA GLN A 86 -23.11 18.76 5.31
C GLN A 86 -22.36 20.07 5.49
N GLU A 87 -21.30 20.10 6.30
CA GLU A 87 -20.48 21.28 6.56
C GLU A 87 -19.61 21.63 5.35
N ILE A 88 -19.00 20.64 4.70
CA ILE A 88 -18.05 20.85 3.59
C ILE A 88 -18.77 21.00 2.25
N GLN A 89 -19.83 20.22 2.02
CA GLN A 89 -20.51 20.07 0.73
C GLN A 89 -19.53 19.70 -0.40
N PRO A 90 -18.81 18.55 -0.30
CA PRO A 90 -17.80 18.16 -1.25
C PRO A 90 -18.40 17.73 -2.59
N ASN A 91 -17.66 17.92 -3.68
CA ASN A 91 -18.02 17.42 -5.01
C ASN A 91 -17.66 15.93 -5.16
N VAL A 92 -16.58 15.52 -4.51
CA VAL A 92 -16.11 14.13 -4.45
C VAL A 92 -15.82 13.76 -3.00
N ILE A 93 -16.24 12.56 -2.59
CA ILE A 93 -15.88 11.95 -1.31
C ILE A 93 -15.07 10.70 -1.64
N HIS A 94 -13.82 10.64 -1.19
CA HIS A 94 -12.96 9.50 -1.39
C HIS A 94 -12.67 8.79 -0.06
N LEU A 95 -13.16 7.56 0.04
CA LEU A 95 -13.05 6.70 1.22
C LEU A 95 -11.81 5.83 1.09
N HIS A 96 -10.92 5.86 2.07
CA HIS A 96 -9.69 5.08 2.09
C HIS A 96 -9.75 4.03 3.20
N SER A 97 -9.49 2.78 2.86
CA SER A 97 -9.53 1.59 3.70
C SER A 97 -10.90 0.94 3.90
N SER A 98 -10.89 -0.31 4.38
CA SER A 98 -12.10 -1.12 4.51
C SER A 98 -13.11 -0.60 5.54
N VAL A 99 -12.67 0.03 6.64
CA VAL A 99 -13.60 0.53 7.68
C VAL A 99 -14.23 1.85 7.25
N ALA A 100 -13.44 2.84 6.80
CA ALA A 100 -14.01 4.08 6.24
C ALA A 100 -14.86 3.77 5.00
N GLY A 101 -14.42 2.83 4.15
CA GLY A 101 -15.18 2.35 3.01
C GLY A 101 -16.53 1.74 3.38
N GLY A 102 -16.59 0.92 4.43
CA GLY A 102 -17.84 0.31 4.93
C GLY A 102 -18.79 1.37 5.50
N LEU A 103 -18.31 2.17 6.46
CA LEU A 103 -19.11 3.21 7.13
C LEU A 103 -19.51 4.34 6.16
N GLY A 104 -18.59 4.78 5.30
CA GLY A 104 -18.85 5.83 4.33
C GLY A 104 -19.88 5.42 3.27
N ARG A 105 -19.81 4.19 2.75
CA ARG A 105 -20.83 3.67 1.81
C ARG A 105 -22.22 3.48 2.45
N LEU A 106 -22.30 3.44 3.80
CA LEU A 106 -23.57 3.49 4.54
C LEU A 106 -24.00 4.94 4.82
N ALA A 107 -23.08 5.85 5.06
CA ALA A 107 -23.34 7.24 5.36
C ALA A 107 -23.78 8.04 4.13
N TYR A 108 -23.04 7.91 3.04
CA TYR A 108 -23.15 8.75 1.84
C TYR A 108 -24.04 8.11 0.77
N LYS A 109 -24.95 8.91 0.20
CA LYS A 109 -25.93 8.43 -0.80
C LYS A 109 -25.54 8.76 -2.23
N GLY A 110 -24.48 9.54 -2.45
CA GLY A 110 -24.02 9.94 -3.78
C GLY A 110 -25.02 10.76 -4.59
N LYS A 111 -25.94 11.48 -3.95
CA LYS A 111 -26.96 12.30 -4.63
C LYS A 111 -26.38 13.56 -5.25
N ASN A 112 -25.52 14.25 -4.49
CA ASN A 112 -24.96 15.56 -4.86
C ASN A 112 -23.44 15.51 -5.11
N ASN A 113 -22.81 14.37 -4.85
CA ASN A 113 -21.38 14.14 -4.96
C ASN A 113 -21.07 12.76 -5.57
N THR A 114 -19.85 12.57 -6.01
CA THR A 114 -19.37 11.25 -6.40
C THR A 114 -18.67 10.60 -5.22
N VAL A 115 -19.12 9.41 -4.83
CA VAL A 115 -18.48 8.63 -3.76
C VAL A 115 -17.53 7.62 -4.40
N VAL A 116 -16.28 7.69 -4.00
CA VAL A 116 -15.17 6.82 -4.42
C VAL A 116 -14.68 6.02 -3.23
N TYR A 117 -14.27 4.79 -3.44
CA TYR A 117 -13.72 3.92 -2.40
C TYR A 117 -12.43 3.23 -2.87
N THR A 118 -11.35 3.40 -2.12
CA THR A 118 -10.09 2.69 -2.32
C THR A 118 -9.82 1.78 -1.11
N PRO A 119 -9.79 0.44 -1.30
CA PRO A 119 -9.56 -0.51 -0.21
C PRO A 119 -8.15 -0.50 0.36
N HIS A 120 -7.11 -0.16 -0.42
CA HIS A 120 -5.68 -0.28 -0.07
C HIS A 120 -5.28 -1.71 0.32
N GLY A 121 -5.71 -2.67 -0.48
CA GLY A 121 -5.66 -4.08 -0.16
C GLY A 121 -6.92 -4.51 0.61
N TYR A 122 -7.66 -5.44 0.03
CA TYR A 122 -8.89 -5.95 0.64
C TYR A 122 -8.58 -6.67 1.95
N ALA A 123 -9.21 -6.23 3.06
CA ALA A 123 -9.00 -6.79 4.39
C ALA A 123 -9.24 -8.31 4.44
N HIS A 124 -10.20 -8.83 3.66
CA HIS A 124 -10.48 -10.26 3.61
C HIS A 124 -9.36 -11.09 2.95
N ILE A 125 -8.49 -10.47 2.14
CA ILE A 125 -7.29 -11.08 1.57
C ILE A 125 -6.11 -10.94 2.54
N LEU A 126 -5.87 -9.72 3.03
CA LEU A 126 -4.71 -9.39 3.86
C LEU A 126 -4.69 -10.11 5.21
N MET A 127 -5.87 -10.44 5.75
CA MET A 127 -6.01 -11.17 7.01
C MET A 127 -5.81 -12.69 6.86
N GLY A 128 -5.79 -13.20 5.65
CA GLY A 128 -5.87 -14.65 5.40
C GLY A 128 -7.26 -15.23 5.71
N PRO A 129 -7.43 -16.55 5.61
CA PRO A 129 -8.71 -17.23 5.80
C PRO A 129 -9.16 -17.18 7.26
N GLY A 130 -10.47 -16.93 7.51
CA GLY A 130 -11.03 -16.90 8.86
C GLY A 130 -12.41 -16.22 8.95
N LYS A 131 -13.04 -16.28 10.13
CA LYS A 131 -14.38 -15.69 10.36
C LYS A 131 -14.41 -14.18 10.10
N LYS A 132 -13.37 -13.44 10.49
CA LYS A 132 -13.25 -12.00 10.25
C LYS A 132 -13.15 -11.69 8.75
N SER A 133 -12.36 -12.46 8.02
CA SER A 133 -12.22 -12.34 6.56
C SER A 133 -13.58 -12.47 5.87
N LEU A 134 -14.41 -13.45 6.29
CA LEU A 134 -15.76 -13.66 5.75
C LEU A 134 -16.68 -12.46 5.99
N ILE A 135 -16.59 -11.81 7.15
CA ILE A 135 -17.38 -10.60 7.47
C ILE A 135 -17.02 -9.46 6.50
N TYR A 136 -15.72 -9.18 6.30
CA TYR A 136 -15.28 -8.16 5.36
C TYR A 136 -15.69 -8.48 3.92
N LYS A 137 -15.52 -9.74 3.48
CA LYS A 137 -15.93 -10.18 2.15
C LYS A 137 -17.45 -10.02 1.93
N THR A 138 -18.25 -10.31 2.94
CA THR A 138 -19.71 -10.13 2.89
C THR A 138 -20.09 -8.65 2.84
N ALA A 139 -19.42 -7.80 3.61
CA ALA A 139 -19.61 -6.34 3.55
C ALA A 139 -19.28 -5.79 2.16
N GLU A 140 -18.17 -6.22 1.54
CA GLU A 140 -17.83 -5.83 0.16
C GLU A 140 -18.94 -6.25 -0.83
N LYS A 141 -19.46 -7.47 -0.71
CA LYS A 141 -20.53 -7.97 -1.58
C LYS A 141 -21.83 -7.16 -1.45
N ILE A 142 -22.18 -6.72 -0.24
CA ILE A 142 -23.41 -5.96 0.02
C ILE A 142 -23.25 -4.49 -0.41
N LEU A 143 -22.07 -3.90 -0.19
CA LEU A 143 -21.84 -2.47 -0.35
C LEU A 143 -21.14 -2.11 -1.67
N GLY A 144 -20.66 -3.08 -2.45
CA GLY A 144 -19.80 -2.85 -3.60
C GLY A 144 -20.33 -1.84 -4.62
N ASN A 145 -21.62 -1.84 -4.90
CA ASN A 145 -22.24 -0.93 -5.87
C ASN A 145 -22.64 0.45 -5.31
N ARG A 146 -22.35 0.75 -4.03
CA ARG A 146 -22.71 2.04 -3.41
C ARG A 146 -21.68 3.15 -3.66
N ALA A 147 -20.51 2.81 -4.16
CA ALA A 147 -19.47 3.75 -4.55
C ALA A 147 -18.80 3.27 -5.84
N LEU A 148 -18.06 4.15 -6.51
CA LEU A 148 -17.09 3.75 -7.50
C LEU A 148 -15.88 3.17 -6.75
N THR A 149 -15.49 1.93 -7.01
CA THR A 149 -14.28 1.35 -6.42
C THR A 149 -13.08 1.72 -7.28
N LEU A 150 -12.17 2.50 -6.71
CA LEU A 150 -10.91 2.88 -7.33
C LEU A 150 -9.77 2.13 -6.64
N THR A 151 -9.13 1.22 -7.34
CA THR A 151 -8.08 0.38 -6.78
C THR A 151 -6.68 0.91 -7.12
N CYS A 152 -5.66 0.38 -6.46
CA CYS A 152 -4.28 0.84 -6.61
C CYS A 152 -3.51 0.11 -7.71
N CYS A 153 -4.07 -0.97 -8.28
CA CYS A 153 -3.48 -1.74 -9.36
C CYS A 153 -4.52 -2.63 -10.08
N GLU A 154 -4.12 -3.17 -11.23
CA GLU A 154 -4.98 -3.99 -12.07
C GLU A 154 -5.50 -5.24 -11.36
N SER A 155 -4.65 -6.00 -10.66
CA SER A 155 -5.08 -7.22 -9.97
C SER A 155 -6.00 -6.97 -8.77
N GLU A 156 -5.91 -5.79 -8.14
CA GLU A 156 -6.88 -5.36 -7.14
C GLU A 156 -8.21 -4.96 -7.80
N ASP A 157 -8.18 -4.39 -9.02
CA ASP A 157 -9.37 -4.09 -9.81
C ASP A 157 -10.08 -5.37 -10.27
N GLU A 158 -9.34 -6.41 -10.66
CA GLU A 158 -9.90 -7.74 -10.93
C GLU A 158 -10.65 -8.31 -9.72
N GLU A 159 -10.12 -8.12 -8.50
CA GLU A 159 -10.80 -8.50 -7.27
C GLU A 159 -12.03 -7.62 -7.03
N ALA A 160 -11.93 -6.31 -7.26
CA ALA A 160 -13.02 -5.35 -7.12
C ALA A 160 -14.22 -5.69 -8.00
N LYS A 161 -14.01 -6.15 -9.23
CA LYS A 161 -15.04 -6.56 -10.20
C LYS A 161 -15.92 -7.72 -9.68
N LYS A 162 -15.44 -8.50 -8.69
CA LYS A 162 -16.26 -9.53 -8.04
C LYS A 162 -17.35 -8.97 -7.13
N PHE A 163 -17.22 -7.71 -6.71
CA PHE A 163 -18.10 -7.05 -5.74
C PHE A 163 -18.80 -5.81 -6.31
N SER A 164 -18.20 -5.11 -7.28
CA SER A 164 -18.69 -3.86 -7.83
C SER A 164 -18.74 -3.89 -9.36
N ARG A 165 -19.78 -3.26 -9.92
CA ARG A 165 -19.91 -3.05 -11.37
C ARG A 165 -19.20 -1.77 -11.83
N ARG A 166 -18.83 -0.89 -10.91
CA ARG A 166 -18.16 0.38 -11.17
C ARG A 166 -16.79 0.36 -10.55
N THR A 167 -15.80 -0.02 -11.33
CA THR A 167 -14.41 -0.12 -10.88
C THR A 167 -13.48 0.60 -11.85
N ALA A 168 -12.38 1.07 -11.34
CA ALA A 168 -11.24 1.61 -12.09
C ALA A 168 -9.98 1.40 -11.25
N TYR A 169 -8.79 1.58 -11.84
CA TYR A 169 -7.55 1.60 -11.05
C TYR A 169 -6.63 2.74 -11.48
N ILE A 170 -5.82 3.17 -10.54
CA ILE A 170 -4.71 4.10 -10.73
C ILE A 170 -3.51 3.51 -10.00
N GLU A 171 -2.44 3.24 -10.74
CA GLU A 171 -1.23 2.66 -10.16
C GLU A 171 -0.61 3.60 -9.12
N THR A 172 -0.24 3.01 -7.99
CA THR A 172 0.46 3.73 -6.92
C THR A 172 1.87 4.08 -7.36
N GLY A 173 2.32 5.28 -7.03
CA GLY A 173 3.66 5.77 -7.29
C GLY A 173 4.41 6.18 -6.03
N VAL A 174 5.74 6.15 -6.10
CA VAL A 174 6.64 6.73 -5.09
C VAL A 174 7.09 8.13 -5.51
N ASN A 175 7.34 8.99 -4.53
CA ASN A 175 7.96 10.30 -4.79
C ASN A 175 9.44 10.12 -5.11
N LEU A 176 9.79 10.24 -6.40
CA LEU A 176 11.15 10.02 -6.87
C LEU A 176 12.15 11.06 -6.34
N ALA A 177 11.72 12.31 -6.19
CA ALA A 177 12.60 13.36 -5.66
C ALA A 177 12.94 13.09 -4.18
N ASP A 178 11.93 12.75 -3.37
CA ASP A 178 12.12 12.39 -1.96
C ASP A 178 12.95 11.11 -1.80
N LEU A 179 12.67 10.09 -2.61
CA LEU A 179 13.42 8.84 -2.58
C LEU A 179 14.87 9.06 -3.00
N SER A 180 15.12 9.82 -4.06
CA SER A 180 16.48 10.18 -4.52
C SER A 180 17.24 10.96 -3.44
N ALA A 181 16.60 11.99 -2.84
CA ALA A 181 17.20 12.76 -1.75
C ALA A 181 17.47 11.89 -0.52
N SER A 182 16.56 10.94 -0.22
CA SER A 182 16.76 9.98 0.88
C SER A 182 17.91 8.99 0.64
N LEU A 183 18.30 8.78 -0.62
CA LEU A 183 19.40 7.88 -1.01
C LEU A 183 20.74 8.62 -1.17
N ASP A 184 20.72 9.94 -1.22
CA ASP A 184 21.92 10.75 -1.38
C ASP A 184 22.83 10.63 -0.15
N GLY A 185 24.13 10.46 -0.40
CA GLY A 185 25.14 10.29 0.66
C GLY A 185 24.96 9.03 1.54
N ILE A 186 24.07 8.08 1.14
CA ILE A 186 23.97 6.81 1.86
C ILE A 186 25.03 5.83 1.35
N GLU A 187 25.90 5.41 2.24
CA GLU A 187 26.84 4.32 1.98
C GLU A 187 26.15 2.95 2.15
N PRO A 188 26.28 2.03 1.18
CA PRO A 188 25.70 0.70 1.28
C PRO A 188 26.35 -0.15 2.37
N VAL A 189 25.57 -0.85 3.15
CA VAL A 189 26.06 -1.88 4.09
C VAL A 189 26.38 -3.14 3.29
N LYS A 190 27.63 -3.29 2.87
CA LYS A 190 28.10 -4.42 2.05
C LYS A 190 28.29 -5.69 2.88
N SER A 191 28.15 -6.82 2.21
CA SER A 191 28.42 -8.16 2.73
C SER A 191 29.26 -8.94 1.70
N ASP A 192 30.09 -9.84 2.16
CA ASP A 192 30.84 -10.77 1.27
C ASP A 192 29.94 -11.89 0.73
N LYS A 193 28.75 -12.07 1.32
CA LYS A 193 27.76 -13.05 0.88
C LYS A 193 26.65 -12.40 0.08
N PHE A 194 26.15 -13.11 -0.93
CA PHE A 194 24.90 -12.73 -1.60
C PHE A 194 23.81 -12.52 -0.57
N THR A 195 23.26 -11.31 -0.53
CA THR A 195 22.33 -10.88 0.52
C THR A 195 20.91 -10.75 -0.03
N VAL A 196 20.03 -11.55 0.51
CA VAL A 196 18.58 -11.53 0.26
C VAL A 196 17.90 -10.84 1.42
N PHE A 197 17.02 -9.90 1.16
CA PHE A 197 16.33 -9.20 2.25
C PHE A 197 14.85 -8.98 1.97
N THR A 198 14.11 -8.73 3.04
CA THR A 198 12.77 -8.17 3.03
C THR A 198 12.69 -7.00 3.99
N LEU A 199 11.66 -6.15 3.84
CA LEU A 199 11.44 -4.98 4.66
C LEU A 199 9.97 -4.86 5.05
N GLY A 200 9.72 -4.77 6.36
CA GLY A 200 8.37 -4.57 6.88
C GLY A 200 8.11 -5.29 8.19
N ARG A 201 6.86 -5.22 8.65
CA ARG A 201 6.45 -5.86 9.90
C ARG A 201 6.38 -7.39 9.72
N ALA A 202 6.98 -8.14 10.65
CA ALA A 202 6.87 -9.59 10.69
C ALA A 202 5.47 -10.01 11.19
N CYS A 203 4.53 -10.18 10.25
CA CYS A 203 3.11 -10.45 10.53
C CYS A 203 2.55 -11.48 9.53
N VAL A 204 1.33 -11.95 9.79
CA VAL A 204 0.64 -12.96 8.94
C VAL A 204 0.64 -12.56 7.47
N GLN A 205 0.35 -11.31 7.14
CA GLN A 205 0.34 -10.82 5.77
C GLN A 205 1.68 -11.01 5.05
N LYS A 206 2.79 -10.78 5.74
CA LYS A 206 4.16 -10.82 5.16
C LYS A 206 4.79 -12.21 5.15
N GLN A 207 4.14 -13.21 5.74
CA GLN A 207 4.54 -14.62 5.74
C GLN A 207 6.00 -14.87 6.14
N PRO A 208 6.44 -14.52 7.38
CA PRO A 208 7.81 -14.74 7.82
C PRO A 208 8.22 -16.22 7.75
N GLN A 209 7.29 -17.18 7.94
CA GLN A 209 7.54 -18.59 7.81
C GLN A 209 8.01 -19.00 6.39
N LEU A 210 7.39 -18.40 5.35
CA LEU A 210 7.80 -18.64 3.96
C LEU A 210 9.20 -18.06 3.70
N PHE A 211 9.48 -16.84 4.17
CA PHE A 211 10.80 -16.23 4.06
C PHE A 211 11.88 -17.05 4.79
N ASN A 212 11.56 -17.55 5.99
CA ASN A 212 12.45 -18.47 6.73
C ASN A 212 12.73 -19.76 5.96
N ARG A 213 11.68 -20.38 5.39
CA ARG A 213 11.84 -21.59 4.60
C ARG A 213 12.72 -21.39 3.37
N ILE A 214 12.62 -20.23 2.71
CA ILE A 214 13.51 -19.87 1.59
C ILE A 214 14.96 -19.77 2.08
N ALA A 215 15.20 -19.17 3.24
CA ALA A 215 16.54 -19.05 3.83
C ALA A 215 17.15 -20.42 4.13
N GLU A 216 16.39 -21.37 4.67
CA GLU A 216 16.83 -22.76 4.91
C GLU A 216 17.25 -23.48 3.61
N LEU A 217 16.56 -23.17 2.49
CA LEU A 217 16.84 -23.78 1.19
C LEU A 217 18.06 -23.17 0.48
N VAL A 218 18.55 -22.01 0.94
CA VAL A 218 19.72 -21.31 0.36
C VAL A 218 20.73 -20.94 1.45
N PRO A 219 21.36 -21.94 2.12
CA PRO A 219 22.25 -21.70 3.27
C PRO A 219 23.52 -20.90 2.92
N GLU A 220 23.88 -20.83 1.64
CA GLU A 220 25.06 -20.07 1.16
C GLU A 220 24.83 -18.55 1.15
N ALA A 221 23.58 -18.10 1.04
CA ALA A 221 23.21 -16.69 1.06
C ALA A 221 22.97 -16.19 2.48
N ARG A 222 23.12 -14.89 2.70
CA ARG A 222 22.69 -14.20 3.91
C ARG A 222 21.27 -13.70 3.71
N PHE A 223 20.39 -13.95 4.69
CA PHE A 223 19.02 -13.46 4.71
C PHE A 223 18.84 -12.39 5.78
N VAL A 224 18.14 -11.31 5.46
CA VAL A 224 17.93 -10.20 6.39
C VAL A 224 16.46 -9.79 6.39
N TRP A 225 15.83 -9.84 7.57
CA TRP A 225 14.52 -9.22 7.79
C TRP A 225 14.71 -7.85 8.42
N ILE A 226 14.43 -6.78 7.68
CA ILE A 226 14.51 -5.40 8.17
C ILE A 226 13.15 -5.02 8.73
N GLY A 227 13.02 -5.05 10.06
CA GLY A 227 11.79 -4.80 10.79
C GLY A 227 11.58 -5.77 11.93
N ASN A 228 10.48 -5.59 12.66
CA ASN A 228 10.03 -6.47 13.74
C ASN A 228 8.54 -6.75 13.63
N GLY A 229 8.00 -7.57 14.52
CA GLY A 229 6.57 -7.85 14.58
C GLY A 229 6.22 -9.06 15.42
N GLU A 230 4.93 -9.38 15.46
CA GLU A 230 4.38 -10.45 16.29
C GLU A 230 4.85 -11.87 15.92
N LEU A 231 5.38 -12.04 14.70
CA LEU A 231 5.86 -13.34 14.19
C LEU A 231 7.37 -13.33 13.91
N GLU A 232 8.14 -12.46 14.55
CA GLU A 232 9.61 -12.44 14.36
C GLU A 232 10.30 -13.72 14.86
N ASN A 233 9.71 -14.41 15.83
CA ASN A 233 10.19 -15.69 16.34
C ASN A 233 10.09 -16.87 15.32
N GLU A 234 9.40 -16.67 14.20
CA GLU A 234 9.35 -17.63 13.08
C GLU A 234 10.59 -17.55 12.18
N LEU A 235 11.46 -16.55 12.37
CA LEU A 235 12.66 -16.29 11.59
C LEU A 235 13.89 -16.93 12.27
N THR A 236 14.04 -18.24 12.13
CA THR A 236 14.99 -19.05 12.90
C THR A 236 16.12 -19.71 12.07
N ALA A 237 16.12 -19.53 10.74
CA ALA A 237 17.12 -20.13 9.86
C ALA A 237 18.54 -19.66 10.26
N PRO A 238 19.58 -20.54 10.23
CA PRO A 238 20.94 -20.22 10.71
C PRO A 238 21.62 -19.07 9.95
N ASN A 239 21.19 -18.79 8.74
CA ASN A 239 21.68 -17.70 7.87
C ASN A 239 20.75 -16.48 7.86
N MET A 240 19.82 -16.38 8.85
CA MET A 240 18.85 -15.31 9.02
C MET A 240 19.34 -14.28 10.04
N GLU A 241 19.15 -13.01 9.71
CA GLU A 241 19.30 -11.87 10.62
C GLU A 241 17.99 -11.09 10.69
N VAL A 242 17.51 -10.83 11.91
CA VAL A 242 16.36 -9.94 12.16
C VAL A 242 16.89 -8.67 12.80
N THR A 243 16.75 -7.53 12.11
CA THR A 243 17.39 -6.27 12.56
C THR A 243 16.57 -5.51 13.59
N GLY A 244 15.30 -5.88 13.78
CA GLY A 244 14.34 -5.00 14.44
C GLY A 244 13.99 -3.78 13.58
N TRP A 245 13.18 -2.87 14.15
CA TRP A 245 12.86 -1.62 13.47
C TRP A 245 14.11 -0.76 13.26
N LYS A 246 14.24 -0.22 12.06
CA LYS A 246 15.35 0.67 11.67
C LYS A 246 14.85 2.02 11.18
N PRO A 247 15.54 3.12 11.49
CA PRO A 247 15.31 4.40 10.83
C PRO A 247 15.44 4.27 9.32
N ARG A 248 14.65 5.05 8.55
CA ARG A 248 14.61 4.98 7.08
C ARG A 248 16.00 4.99 6.44
N LYS A 249 16.89 5.86 6.90
CA LYS A 249 18.27 5.98 6.37
C LYS A 249 19.07 4.68 6.54
N GLU A 250 18.97 4.03 7.69
CA GLU A 250 19.66 2.75 7.96
C GLU A 250 19.06 1.61 7.12
N ALA A 251 17.71 1.54 7.05
CA ALA A 251 17.02 0.55 6.23
C ALA A 251 17.40 0.68 4.74
N LEU A 252 17.48 1.90 4.21
CA LEU A 252 17.92 2.17 2.84
C LEU A 252 19.40 1.81 2.62
N ALA A 253 20.28 2.05 3.60
CA ALA A 253 21.70 1.64 3.52
C ALA A 253 21.85 0.11 3.42
N MET A 254 21.07 -0.63 4.22
CA MET A 254 21.02 -2.09 4.16
C MET A 254 20.45 -2.59 2.83
N ALA A 255 19.34 -2.03 2.39
CA ALA A 255 18.71 -2.35 1.10
C ALA A 255 19.66 -2.05 -0.08
N LYS A 256 20.38 -0.92 -0.06
CA LYS A 256 21.35 -0.52 -1.07
C LYS A 256 22.52 -1.49 -1.16
N GLY A 257 22.95 -2.08 -0.03
CA GLY A 257 24.04 -3.05 0.05
C GLY A 257 23.65 -4.49 -0.29
N ALA A 258 22.37 -4.83 -0.29
CA ALA A 258 21.87 -6.17 -0.60
C ALA A 258 21.72 -6.40 -2.12
N ASP A 259 21.51 -7.67 -2.53
CA ASP A 259 21.42 -8.09 -3.92
C ASP A 259 19.98 -8.32 -4.37
N ALA A 260 19.16 -8.96 -3.55
CA ALA A 260 17.80 -9.34 -3.90
C ALA A 260 16.78 -8.96 -2.82
N PHE A 261 15.66 -8.40 -3.25
CA PHE A 261 14.49 -8.12 -2.41
C PHE A 261 13.42 -9.20 -2.62
N VAL A 262 12.97 -9.79 -1.53
CA VAL A 262 11.93 -10.83 -1.52
C VAL A 262 10.70 -10.32 -0.80
N LEU A 263 9.53 -10.45 -1.43
CA LEU A 263 8.24 -10.06 -0.86
C LEU A 263 7.27 -11.25 -0.90
N CYS A 264 7.15 -11.96 0.22
CA CYS A 264 6.34 -13.17 0.38
C CYS A 264 4.87 -12.91 0.72
N SER A 265 4.33 -11.72 0.54
CA SER A 265 3.02 -11.34 1.06
C SER A 265 1.87 -12.19 0.53
N LEU A 266 0.85 -12.44 1.37
CA LEU A 266 -0.43 -13.05 0.98
C LEU A 266 -1.20 -12.18 -0.03
N GLY A 267 -0.93 -10.88 -0.05
CA GLY A 267 -1.49 -9.89 -0.96
C GLY A 267 -1.09 -8.48 -0.53
N GLU A 268 -1.06 -7.61 -1.49
CA GLU A 268 -0.79 -6.17 -1.35
C GLU A 268 -1.78 -5.40 -2.21
N ALA A 269 -1.95 -4.10 -1.94
CA ALA A 269 -2.46 -3.20 -2.97
C ALA A 269 -1.33 -2.95 -3.99
N ILE A 270 -0.36 -2.14 -3.59
CA ILE A 270 1.01 -2.09 -4.11
C ILE A 270 1.91 -1.78 -2.92
N ALA A 271 2.89 -2.63 -2.65
CA ALA A 271 3.84 -2.39 -1.57
C ALA A 271 4.81 -1.26 -1.95
N MET A 272 4.83 -0.17 -1.18
CA MET A 272 5.77 0.95 -1.43
C MET A 272 7.22 0.45 -1.41
N SER A 273 7.56 -0.46 -0.48
CA SER A 273 8.88 -1.09 -0.42
C SER A 273 9.26 -1.85 -1.69
N LEU A 274 8.30 -2.42 -2.41
CA LEU A 274 8.55 -3.08 -3.70
C LEU A 274 9.05 -2.04 -4.71
N ILE A 275 8.32 -0.94 -4.89
CA ILE A 275 8.67 0.11 -5.85
C ILE A 275 10.00 0.78 -5.46
N GLU A 276 10.23 1.05 -4.17
CA GLU A 276 11.50 1.61 -3.68
C GLU A 276 12.69 0.69 -4.02
N ASN A 277 12.52 -0.64 -3.90
CA ASN A 277 13.56 -1.61 -4.21
C ASN A 277 13.76 -1.83 -5.72
N MET A 278 12.71 -1.68 -6.54
CA MET A 278 12.84 -1.56 -7.99
C MET A 278 13.66 -0.33 -8.38
N TYR A 279 13.42 0.83 -7.74
CA TYR A 279 14.15 2.07 -7.98
C TYR A 279 15.64 1.95 -7.66
N ILE A 280 16.03 1.26 -6.60
CA ILE A 280 17.43 1.03 -6.24
C ILE A 280 18.02 -0.22 -6.93
N LYS A 281 17.34 -0.72 -7.99
CA LYS A 281 17.79 -1.80 -8.87
C LYS A 281 18.14 -3.09 -8.14
N LYS A 282 17.28 -3.52 -7.21
CA LYS A 282 17.42 -4.85 -6.62
C LYS A 282 16.78 -5.91 -7.51
N LEU A 283 17.33 -7.12 -7.49
CA LEU A 283 16.62 -8.27 -8.06
C LEU A 283 15.36 -8.50 -7.24
N ILE A 284 14.20 -8.47 -7.89
CA ILE A 284 12.90 -8.58 -7.22
C ILE A 284 12.35 -9.98 -7.38
N LEU A 285 11.96 -10.58 -6.25
CA LEU A 285 11.22 -11.85 -6.21
C LEU A 285 9.96 -11.66 -5.34
N VAL A 286 8.80 -11.96 -5.88
CA VAL A 286 7.52 -11.74 -5.20
C VAL A 286 6.62 -12.97 -5.25
N SER A 287 5.70 -13.08 -4.28
CA SER A 287 4.63 -14.08 -4.33
C SER A 287 3.62 -13.77 -5.45
N ASN A 288 3.05 -14.82 -6.05
CA ASN A 288 2.01 -14.74 -7.07
C ASN A 288 0.66 -14.33 -6.46
N THR A 289 0.57 -13.10 -5.97
CA THR A 289 -0.60 -12.59 -5.26
C THR A 289 -1.05 -11.24 -5.80
N MET A 290 -2.25 -10.84 -5.40
CA MET A 290 -2.80 -9.52 -5.70
C MET A 290 -1.79 -8.42 -5.32
N GLY A 291 -1.65 -7.43 -6.17
CA GLY A 291 -0.70 -6.32 -6.07
C GLY A 291 0.67 -6.69 -6.65
N ASN A 292 1.31 -7.74 -6.16
CA ASN A 292 2.64 -8.16 -6.60
C ASN A 292 2.69 -8.45 -8.11
N LYS A 293 1.76 -9.29 -8.60
CA LYS A 293 1.68 -9.68 -10.02
C LYS A 293 1.26 -8.55 -10.97
N SER A 294 0.74 -7.43 -10.45
CA SER A 294 0.47 -6.24 -11.27
C SER A 294 1.72 -5.40 -11.51
N VAL A 295 2.72 -5.53 -10.65
CA VAL A 295 3.96 -4.75 -10.71
C VAL A 295 5.09 -5.58 -11.32
N ILE A 296 5.18 -6.85 -10.92
CA ILE A 296 6.24 -7.75 -11.38
C ILE A 296 5.70 -8.72 -12.40
N HIS A 297 6.31 -8.67 -13.59
CA HIS A 297 6.08 -9.59 -14.71
C HIS A 297 7.21 -10.60 -14.75
N ASP A 298 6.89 -11.87 -14.56
CA ASP A 298 7.88 -12.95 -14.39
C ASP A 298 8.87 -13.03 -15.56
N GLY A 299 10.16 -13.05 -15.22
CA GLY A 299 11.26 -13.07 -16.18
C GLY A 299 11.46 -11.79 -17.00
N VAL A 300 10.71 -10.70 -16.72
CA VAL A 300 10.79 -9.43 -17.44
C VAL A 300 11.42 -8.31 -16.58
N ASN A 301 10.88 -8.07 -15.39
CA ASN A 301 11.36 -7.06 -14.45
C ASN A 301 11.58 -7.60 -13.03
N GLY A 302 11.45 -8.91 -12.84
CA GLY A 302 11.63 -9.65 -11.60
C GLY A 302 11.12 -11.07 -11.77
N TYR A 303 10.93 -11.78 -10.65
CA TYR A 303 10.38 -13.13 -10.63
C TYR A 303 9.12 -13.20 -9.77
N VAL A 304 8.13 -13.96 -10.25
CA VAL A 304 6.91 -14.30 -9.53
C VAL A 304 7.00 -15.78 -9.14
N CYS A 305 6.87 -16.08 -7.84
CA CYS A 305 7.08 -17.41 -7.29
C CYS A 305 5.87 -17.88 -6.47
N ASP A 306 5.54 -19.15 -6.58
CA ASP A 306 4.44 -19.81 -5.85
C ASP A 306 4.93 -20.59 -4.63
N THR A 307 6.18 -21.11 -4.65
CA THR A 307 6.74 -21.98 -3.61
C THR A 307 8.11 -21.52 -3.13
N ALA A 308 8.49 -21.94 -1.92
CA ALA A 308 9.82 -21.65 -1.36
C ALA A 308 10.94 -22.20 -2.26
N GLU A 309 10.71 -23.34 -2.89
CA GLU A 309 11.63 -24.00 -3.80
C GLU A 309 11.89 -23.17 -5.06
N GLU A 310 10.85 -22.53 -5.64
CA GLU A 310 10.99 -21.63 -6.78
C GLU A 310 11.80 -20.39 -6.41
N TYR A 311 11.52 -19.75 -5.27
CA TYR A 311 12.34 -18.64 -4.77
C TYR A 311 13.80 -19.07 -4.63
N ALA A 312 14.05 -20.20 -3.98
CA ALA A 312 15.40 -20.70 -3.76
C ALA A 312 16.13 -20.99 -5.07
N GLU A 313 15.46 -21.58 -6.07
CA GLU A 313 16.02 -21.82 -7.40
C GLU A 313 16.44 -20.50 -8.07
N LYS A 314 15.54 -19.50 -8.11
CA LYS A 314 15.84 -18.18 -8.72
C LYS A 314 16.99 -17.48 -8.02
N ILE A 315 17.06 -17.53 -6.67
CA ILE A 315 18.16 -16.97 -5.89
C ILE A 315 19.48 -17.69 -6.21
N LYS A 316 19.51 -19.03 -6.19
CA LYS A 316 20.71 -19.80 -6.53
C LYS A 316 21.20 -19.54 -7.95
N ASN A 317 20.30 -19.37 -8.90
CA ASN A 317 20.64 -19.02 -10.28
C ASN A 317 21.24 -17.61 -10.36
N ALA A 318 20.67 -16.63 -9.63
CA ALA A 318 21.19 -15.26 -9.56
C ALA A 318 22.59 -15.21 -8.88
N MET A 319 22.86 -16.06 -7.90
CA MET A 319 24.19 -16.20 -7.27
C MET A 319 25.25 -16.68 -8.27
N LYS A 320 24.87 -17.54 -9.23
CA LYS A 320 25.79 -18.03 -10.29
C LYS A 320 25.97 -17.03 -11.41
N ALA A 321 24.87 -16.39 -11.84
CA ALA A 321 24.84 -15.42 -12.93
C ALA A 321 23.73 -14.40 -12.66
N PHE A 322 24.13 -13.20 -12.20
CA PHE A 322 23.18 -12.16 -11.82
C PHE A 322 22.42 -11.61 -13.05
N PRO A 323 21.07 -11.61 -13.05
CA PRO A 323 20.28 -11.23 -14.22
C PRO A 323 20.10 -9.69 -14.29
N THR A 324 21.16 -8.96 -14.67
CA THR A 324 21.21 -7.48 -14.65
C THR A 324 20.08 -6.80 -15.43
N ALA A 325 19.54 -7.45 -16.45
CA ALA A 325 18.45 -6.89 -17.26
C ALA A 325 17.14 -6.71 -16.50
N LEU A 326 16.85 -7.58 -15.51
CA LEU A 326 15.60 -7.54 -14.76
C LEU A 326 15.53 -6.32 -13.84
N PRO A 327 16.53 -6.03 -12.97
CA PRO A 327 16.55 -4.82 -12.17
C PRO A 327 16.56 -3.52 -12.99
N GLU A 328 17.23 -3.51 -14.15
CA GLU A 328 17.21 -2.35 -15.04
C GLU A 328 15.83 -2.09 -15.64
N LYS A 329 15.10 -3.15 -16.03
CA LYS A 329 13.72 -3.00 -16.51
C LYS A 329 12.80 -2.56 -15.38
N ALA A 330 12.94 -3.15 -14.17
CA ALA A 330 12.18 -2.75 -12.99
C ALA A 330 12.38 -1.25 -12.67
N TYR A 331 13.61 -0.78 -12.71
CA TYR A 331 13.93 0.64 -12.51
C TYR A 331 13.23 1.55 -13.53
N ARG A 332 13.24 1.17 -14.83
CA ARG A 332 12.54 1.95 -15.88
C ARG A 332 11.03 1.99 -15.63
N ASP A 333 10.43 0.87 -15.20
CA ASP A 333 9.01 0.83 -14.88
C ASP A 333 8.65 1.81 -13.76
N VAL A 334 9.52 2.00 -12.77
CA VAL A 334 9.31 3.01 -11.73
C VAL A 334 9.33 4.42 -12.32
N LEU A 335 10.31 4.73 -13.19
CA LEU A 335 10.40 6.05 -13.81
C LEU A 335 9.20 6.37 -14.70
N ASP A 336 8.63 5.38 -15.37
CA ASP A 336 7.58 5.59 -16.37
C ASP A 336 6.16 5.46 -15.77
N ILE A 337 5.97 4.57 -14.79
CA ILE A 337 4.64 4.15 -14.34
C ILE A 337 4.41 4.43 -12.86
N TYR A 338 5.35 3.96 -11.98
CA TYR A 338 5.14 3.88 -10.54
C TYR A 338 5.73 5.07 -9.78
N ASN A 339 5.51 6.30 -10.29
CA ASN A 339 5.95 7.54 -9.66
C ASN A 339 4.77 8.46 -9.36
N THR A 340 4.95 9.36 -8.38
CA THR A 340 3.90 10.25 -7.92
C THR A 340 3.44 11.26 -8.96
N GLU A 341 4.31 11.68 -9.90
CA GLU A 341 3.91 12.62 -10.96
C GLU A 341 2.92 11.95 -11.94
N ALA A 342 3.23 10.72 -12.39
CA ALA A 342 2.29 9.95 -13.23
C ALA A 342 0.97 9.68 -12.49
N MET A 343 1.04 9.31 -11.20
CA MET A 343 -0.12 9.10 -10.34
C MET A 343 -0.94 10.39 -10.19
N LYS A 344 -0.30 11.54 -9.92
CA LYS A 344 -0.93 12.87 -9.80
C LYS A 344 -1.74 13.23 -11.04
N GLN A 345 -1.17 13.10 -12.23
CA GLN A 345 -1.86 13.42 -13.48
C GLN A 345 -3.10 12.55 -13.72
N ARG A 346 -3.01 11.25 -13.38
CA ARG A 346 -4.16 10.32 -13.46
C ARG A 346 -5.26 10.71 -12.46
N TYR A 347 -4.91 11.08 -11.21
CA TYR A 347 -5.86 11.51 -10.19
C TYR A 347 -6.53 12.85 -10.53
N ILE A 348 -5.79 13.83 -11.06
CA ILE A 348 -6.37 15.11 -11.50
C ILE A 348 -7.44 14.86 -12.57
N ARG A 349 -7.15 14.01 -13.57
CA ARG A 349 -8.12 13.63 -14.60
C ARG A 349 -9.31 12.90 -13.99
N PHE A 350 -9.06 11.90 -13.15
CA PHE A 350 -10.10 11.10 -12.50
C PHE A 350 -11.05 11.97 -11.67
N TYR A 351 -10.52 12.83 -10.79
CA TYR A 351 -11.37 13.70 -9.98
C TYR A 351 -12.11 14.75 -10.80
N SER A 352 -11.51 15.29 -11.86
CA SER A 352 -12.19 16.20 -12.78
C SER A 352 -13.39 15.52 -13.44
N ASP A 353 -13.24 14.28 -13.89
CA ASP A 353 -14.31 13.47 -14.45
C ASP A 353 -15.39 13.11 -13.41
N ALA A 354 -14.97 12.81 -12.18
CA ALA A 354 -15.87 12.55 -11.05
C ALA A 354 -16.72 13.78 -10.68
N VAL A 355 -16.12 14.97 -10.67
CA VAL A 355 -16.82 16.25 -10.44
C VAL A 355 -17.88 16.48 -11.52
N LEU A 356 -17.61 16.13 -12.77
CA LEU A 356 -18.56 16.23 -13.89
C LEU A 356 -19.66 15.14 -13.86
N GLY A 357 -19.59 14.23 -12.89
CA GLY A 357 -20.59 13.17 -12.71
C GLY A 357 -20.46 12.01 -13.69
N LYS A 358 -19.34 11.86 -14.38
CA LYS A 358 -19.11 10.75 -15.32
C LYS A 358 -19.18 9.35 -14.67
N TYR A 359 -19.04 9.29 -13.36
CA TYR A 359 -19.06 8.04 -12.58
C TYR A 359 -20.26 7.91 -11.63
N ARG A 360 -21.30 8.74 -11.78
CA ARG A 360 -22.54 8.68 -10.98
C ARG A 360 -23.49 7.60 -11.42
#